data_4ceeeb882c952fd63248c9a356795b6d
#
_entry.id   4ceeeb882c952fd63248c9a356795b6d
#
_cell.length_a   1.000
_cell.length_b   1.000
_cell.length_c   1.000
_cell.angle_alpha   90.00
_cell.angle_beta   90.00
_cell.angle_gamma   90.00
#
_symmetry.space_group_name_H-M   'P 1'
#
loop_
_entity.id
_entity.type
_entity.pdbx_description
1 polymer ?
#
loop_
_entity_poly.entity_id
_entity_poly.type
_entity_poly.pdbx_seq_one_letter_code
_entity_poly.pdbx_strand_id
1 'polypeptide(L)'
;WVRFWFNDNLRLEAAKLFQRVRLERISKHWLDNRQLADSGFQVPRDVLLSTLEGSRHSLDTASDGNALLTEEARLTKKLFRLAANAVDYGDFTRAKHGGGTDPANRFLDHGNYLAYGLGATATWVLGLPHGLAILHGKTRRGGLVFDVADLIKDAVVLPQAFVSAARGDDEQTFRHACIENFSRTEALDFMIDTVKAVALDLGRQAP
;
A
#
# COMPACT_ATOMS: atom_id res chain seq x y z
N TRP A 1 14.51 8.10 -13.17
CA TRP A 1 14.37 6.72 -12.68
C TRP A 1 15.56 5.86 -13.11
N VAL A 2 15.81 5.69 -14.38
CA VAL A 2 16.85 4.80 -14.91
C VAL A 2 18.24 5.13 -14.35
N ARG A 3 18.59 6.43 -14.20
CA ARG A 3 19.91 6.83 -13.66
C ARG A 3 20.21 6.23 -12.29
N PHE A 4 19.29 6.35 -11.33
CA PHE A 4 19.53 5.84 -9.99
C PHE A 4 19.27 4.33 -9.86
N TRP A 5 18.43 3.74 -10.74
CA TRP A 5 17.99 2.36 -10.58
C TRP A 5 19.13 1.32 -10.61
N PHE A 6 20.20 1.56 -11.38
CA PHE A 6 21.38 0.70 -11.43
C PHE A 6 22.30 0.84 -10.21
N ASN A 7 22.10 1.84 -9.36
CA ASN A 7 22.83 2.03 -8.13
C ASN A 7 22.04 1.39 -6.97
N ASP A 8 22.59 0.32 -6.38
CA ASP A 8 21.91 -0.45 -5.34
C ASP A 8 21.60 0.38 -4.09
N ASN A 9 22.47 1.33 -3.71
CA ASN A 9 22.23 2.20 -2.56
C ASN A 9 21.09 3.18 -2.84
N LEU A 10 21.06 3.82 -4.01
CA LEU A 10 19.98 4.73 -4.39
C LEU A 10 18.65 3.98 -4.58
N ARG A 11 18.70 2.75 -5.08
CA ARG A 11 17.50 1.91 -5.18
C ARG A 11 16.95 1.52 -3.79
N LEU A 12 17.82 1.24 -2.83
CA LEU A 12 17.42 1.00 -1.45
C LEU A 12 16.80 2.25 -0.81
N GLU A 13 17.40 3.42 -1.04
CA GLU A 13 16.83 4.69 -0.57
C GLU A 13 15.47 4.98 -1.23
N ALA A 14 15.30 4.71 -2.53
CA ALA A 14 13.98 4.80 -3.18
C ALA A 14 12.94 3.90 -2.50
N ALA A 15 13.31 2.65 -2.18
CA ALA A 15 12.43 1.72 -1.50
C ALA A 15 12.05 2.22 -0.09
N LYS A 16 13.01 2.77 0.67
CA LYS A 16 12.75 3.38 1.99
C LYS A 16 11.80 4.58 1.87
N LEU A 17 12.01 5.46 0.87
CA LEU A 17 11.12 6.60 0.62
C LEU A 17 9.70 6.16 0.32
N PHE A 18 9.51 5.16 -0.55
CA PHE A 18 8.19 4.60 -0.84
C PHE A 18 7.51 4.06 0.42
N GLN A 19 8.24 3.32 1.25
CA GLN A 19 7.70 2.78 2.49
C GLN A 19 7.33 3.89 3.48
N ARG A 20 8.14 4.95 3.63
CA ARG A 20 7.80 6.11 4.48
C ARG A 20 6.52 6.79 4.02
N VAL A 21 6.40 7.06 2.70
CA VAL A 21 5.19 7.66 2.11
C VAL A 21 3.96 6.76 2.32
N ARG A 22 4.11 5.43 2.19
CA ARG A 22 3.05 4.46 2.51
C ARG A 22 2.60 4.59 3.97
N LEU A 23 3.52 4.67 4.95
CA LEU A 23 3.18 4.82 6.37
C LEU A 23 2.41 6.13 6.62
N GLU A 24 2.85 7.22 6.04
CA GLU A 24 2.18 8.53 6.16
C GLU A 24 0.78 8.50 5.56
N ARG A 25 0.61 7.83 4.40
CA ARG A 25 -0.70 7.68 3.75
C ARG A 25 -1.65 6.84 4.60
N ILE A 26 -1.17 5.75 5.21
CA ILE A 26 -1.95 4.94 6.15
C ILE A 26 -2.41 5.78 7.33
N SER A 27 -1.48 6.47 8.01
CA SER A 27 -1.78 7.33 9.15
C SER A 27 -2.86 8.35 8.82
N LYS A 28 -2.65 9.12 7.75
CA LYS A 28 -3.58 10.16 7.31
C LYS A 28 -4.96 9.58 6.95
N HIS A 29 -4.99 8.52 6.16
CA HIS A 29 -6.27 7.97 5.68
C HIS A 29 -7.07 7.29 6.80
N TRP A 30 -6.41 6.55 7.71
CA TRP A 30 -7.11 5.80 8.76
C TRP A 30 -7.55 6.69 9.92
N LEU A 31 -6.88 7.82 10.17
CA LEU A 31 -7.17 8.69 11.32
C LEU A 31 -7.97 9.95 10.96
N ASP A 32 -7.79 10.47 9.74
CA ASP A 32 -8.32 11.78 9.38
C ASP A 32 -9.44 11.71 8.30
N ASN A 33 -9.71 10.53 7.73
CA ASN A 33 -10.78 10.35 6.75
C ASN A 33 -12.12 10.16 7.46
N ARG A 34 -12.91 11.25 7.51
CA ARG A 34 -14.22 11.26 8.14
C ARG A 34 -15.18 10.22 7.57
N GLN A 35 -15.20 10.01 6.26
CA GLN A 35 -16.12 9.04 5.63
C GLN A 35 -15.75 7.60 6.00
N LEU A 36 -14.45 7.31 6.17
CA LEU A 36 -14.00 6.02 6.66
C LEU A 36 -14.46 5.83 8.11
N ALA A 37 -14.33 6.84 8.95
CA ALA A 37 -14.84 6.81 10.32
C ALA A 37 -16.38 6.66 10.37
N ASP A 38 -17.11 7.42 9.54
CA ASP A 38 -18.57 7.33 9.41
C ASP A 38 -19.02 5.95 8.88
N SER A 39 -18.14 5.25 8.19
CA SER A 39 -18.39 3.87 7.73
C SER A 39 -18.31 2.82 8.84
N GLY A 40 -17.92 3.20 10.05
CA GLY A 40 -17.73 2.32 11.19
C GLY A 40 -16.29 1.85 11.40
N PHE A 41 -15.34 2.30 10.57
CA PHE A 41 -13.93 1.95 10.72
C PHE A 41 -13.27 2.84 11.79
N GLN A 42 -13.01 2.26 12.96
CA GLN A 42 -12.44 2.99 14.09
C GLN A 42 -11.21 2.25 14.64
N VAL A 43 -10.05 2.82 14.40
CA VAL A 43 -8.78 2.31 14.95
C VAL A 43 -8.31 3.20 16.11
N PRO A 44 -7.86 2.64 17.25
CA PRO A 44 -7.25 3.43 18.31
C PRO A 44 -6.02 4.17 17.79
N ARG A 45 -6.04 5.51 17.93
CA ARG A 45 -5.01 6.40 17.35
C ARG A 45 -3.61 6.08 17.84
N ASP A 46 -3.46 5.89 19.15
CA ASP A 46 -2.19 5.57 19.80
C ASP A 46 -1.61 4.23 19.35
N VAL A 47 -2.46 3.23 19.18
CA VAL A 47 -2.06 1.89 18.70
C VAL A 47 -1.59 1.94 17.25
N LEU A 48 -2.32 2.66 16.39
CA LEU A 48 -1.89 2.82 15.00
C LEU A 48 -0.57 3.58 14.92
N LEU A 49 -0.47 4.74 15.58
CA LEU A 49 0.74 5.57 15.52
C LEU A 49 1.96 4.84 16.08
N SER A 50 1.84 4.12 17.21
CA SER A 50 2.96 3.34 17.75
C SER A 50 3.36 2.18 16.83
N THR A 51 2.40 1.57 16.13
CA THR A 51 2.66 0.52 15.14
C THR A 51 3.45 1.06 13.94
N LEU A 52 3.03 2.21 13.40
CA LEU A 52 3.68 2.86 12.27
C LEU A 52 5.07 3.40 12.63
N GLU A 53 5.23 3.97 13.83
CA GLU A 53 6.53 4.46 14.30
C GLU A 53 7.54 3.33 14.50
N GLY A 54 7.12 2.19 15.07
CA GLY A 54 7.96 1.00 15.17
C GLY A 54 8.40 0.47 13.79
N SER A 55 7.52 0.58 12.78
CA SER A 55 7.87 0.23 11.40
C SER A 55 8.84 1.26 10.79
N ARG A 56 8.61 2.56 11.00
CA ARG A 56 9.51 3.63 10.55
C ARG A 56 10.94 3.42 11.06
N HIS A 57 11.09 3.15 12.35
CA HIS A 57 12.41 2.84 12.92
C HIS A 57 13.09 1.64 12.25
N SER A 58 12.32 0.57 11.98
CA SER A 58 12.85 -0.62 11.27
C SER A 58 13.26 -0.31 9.82
N LEU A 59 12.52 0.56 9.12
CA LEU A 59 12.86 1.01 7.77
C LEU A 59 14.16 1.82 7.75
N ASP A 60 14.33 2.73 8.71
CA ASP A 60 15.52 3.59 8.79
C ASP A 60 16.79 2.77 9.03
N THR A 61 16.70 1.71 9.81
CA THR A 61 17.83 0.81 10.13
C THR A 61 18.03 -0.33 9.13
N ALA A 62 17.13 -0.51 8.16
CA ALA A 62 17.24 -1.56 7.15
C ALA A 62 18.49 -1.38 6.28
N SER A 63 19.29 -2.42 6.18
CA SER A 63 20.56 -2.44 5.42
C SER A 63 20.39 -2.88 3.96
N ASP A 64 19.29 -3.54 3.63
CA ASP A 64 19.03 -4.09 2.30
C ASP A 64 17.53 -4.31 2.01
N GLY A 65 17.21 -4.67 0.76
CA GLY A 65 15.84 -4.91 0.32
C GLY A 65 15.14 -6.09 1.02
N ASN A 66 15.89 -7.11 1.49
CA ASN A 66 15.29 -8.24 2.20
C ASN A 66 14.82 -7.81 3.59
N ALA A 67 15.57 -6.96 4.27
CA ALA A 67 15.17 -6.36 5.54
C ALA A 67 13.87 -5.54 5.36
N LEU A 68 13.77 -4.75 4.27
CA LEU A 68 12.56 -4.00 3.95
C LEU A 68 11.37 -4.91 3.66
N LEU A 69 11.53 -5.97 2.88
CA LEU A 69 10.46 -6.95 2.59
C LEU A 69 10.00 -7.67 3.85
N THR A 70 10.92 -7.99 4.75
CA THR A 70 10.59 -8.62 6.05
C THR A 70 9.75 -7.68 6.91
N GLU A 71 10.14 -6.40 6.99
CA GLU A 71 9.39 -5.39 7.72
C GLU A 71 8.03 -5.13 7.10
N GLU A 72 7.94 -5.05 5.78
CA GLU A 72 6.68 -4.92 5.06
C GLU A 72 5.70 -6.04 5.40
N ALA A 73 6.18 -7.28 5.36
CA ALA A 73 5.35 -8.45 5.70
C ALA A 73 4.91 -8.42 7.18
N ARG A 74 5.79 -7.96 8.09
CA ARG A 74 5.50 -7.81 9.51
C ARG A 74 4.43 -6.74 9.75
N LEU A 75 4.60 -5.57 9.14
CA LEU A 75 3.65 -4.47 9.24
C LEU A 75 2.28 -4.88 8.68
N THR A 76 2.25 -5.44 7.48
CA THR A 76 0.99 -5.85 6.82
C THR A 76 0.17 -6.81 7.69
N LYS A 77 0.81 -7.77 8.37
CA LYS A 77 0.12 -8.65 9.33
C LYS A 77 -0.49 -7.88 10.51
N LYS A 78 0.19 -6.84 11.02
CA LYS A 78 -0.36 -5.99 12.08
C LYS A 78 -1.52 -5.16 11.58
N LEU A 79 -1.41 -4.59 10.37
CA LEU A 79 -2.48 -3.80 9.76
C LEU A 79 -3.75 -4.63 9.51
N PHE A 80 -3.62 -5.88 9.09
CA PHE A 80 -4.78 -6.78 8.98
C PHE A 80 -5.52 -6.93 10.31
N ARG A 81 -4.80 -7.15 11.41
CA ARG A 81 -5.42 -7.26 12.74
C ARG A 81 -6.08 -5.96 13.18
N LEU A 82 -5.41 -4.84 12.97
CA LEU A 82 -5.97 -3.52 13.31
C LEU A 82 -7.22 -3.23 12.50
N ALA A 83 -7.23 -3.54 11.19
CA ALA A 83 -8.38 -3.31 10.33
C ALA A 83 -9.57 -4.25 10.68
N ALA A 84 -9.31 -5.51 10.99
CA ALA A 84 -10.33 -6.44 11.47
C ALA A 84 -10.96 -5.94 12.77
N ASN A 85 -10.14 -5.54 13.73
CA ASN A 85 -10.61 -5.02 15.03
C ASN A 85 -11.37 -3.68 14.87
N ALA A 86 -10.98 -2.84 13.90
CA ALA A 86 -11.59 -1.54 13.67
C ALA A 86 -13.07 -1.61 13.25
N VAL A 87 -13.55 -2.77 12.82
CA VAL A 87 -14.94 -3.03 12.39
C VAL A 87 -15.55 -4.25 13.08
N ASP A 88 -14.95 -4.70 14.17
CA ASP A 88 -15.38 -5.89 14.93
C ASP A 88 -15.55 -7.16 14.06
N TYR A 89 -14.69 -7.33 13.05
CA TYR A 89 -14.77 -8.44 12.09
C TYR A 89 -14.44 -9.81 12.71
N GLY A 90 -13.76 -9.82 13.85
CA GLY A 90 -13.28 -11.05 14.49
C GLY A 90 -11.92 -11.51 14.00
N ASP A 91 -11.64 -12.81 14.12
CA ASP A 91 -10.36 -13.39 13.75
C ASP A 91 -10.20 -13.39 12.21
N PHE A 92 -9.07 -12.85 11.76
CA PHE A 92 -8.72 -12.81 10.34
C PHE A 92 -7.34 -13.40 10.10
N THR A 93 -7.29 -14.27 9.08
CA THR A 93 -6.04 -14.77 8.52
C THR A 93 -6.02 -14.56 7.01
N ARG A 94 -4.99 -13.90 6.52
CA ARG A 94 -4.81 -13.70 5.08
C ARG A 94 -4.57 -15.04 4.39
N ALA A 95 -5.51 -15.47 3.59
CA ALA A 95 -5.38 -16.67 2.76
C ALA A 95 -4.42 -16.44 1.59
N LYS A 96 -3.81 -17.51 1.08
CA LYS A 96 -3.12 -17.45 -0.22
C LYS A 96 -4.14 -17.08 -1.29
N HIS A 97 -3.70 -16.30 -2.28
CA HIS A 97 -4.55 -15.83 -3.38
C HIS A 97 -5.44 -16.93 -3.95
N GLY A 98 -6.75 -16.64 -4.05
CA GLY A 98 -7.76 -17.59 -4.55
C GLY A 98 -8.16 -18.71 -3.59
N GLY A 99 -7.57 -18.79 -2.38
CA GLY A 99 -7.83 -19.87 -1.41
C GLY A 99 -8.80 -19.53 -0.27
N GLY A 100 -9.26 -18.27 -0.18
CA GLY A 100 -10.12 -17.84 0.94
C GLY A 100 -11.59 -17.76 0.56
N THR A 101 -12.45 -18.46 1.31
CA THR A 101 -13.92 -18.30 1.22
C THR A 101 -14.41 -17.08 2.00
N ASP A 102 -13.57 -16.56 2.89
CA ASP A 102 -13.85 -15.40 3.73
C ASP A 102 -14.02 -14.12 2.88
N PRO A 103 -15.10 -13.34 3.09
CA PRO A 103 -15.39 -12.14 2.31
C PRO A 103 -14.26 -11.10 2.29
N ALA A 104 -13.61 -10.83 3.43
CA ALA A 104 -12.51 -9.87 3.51
C ALA A 104 -11.32 -10.31 2.65
N ASN A 105 -11.00 -11.61 2.60
CA ASN A 105 -9.95 -12.14 1.72
C ASN A 105 -10.27 -11.92 0.23
N ARG A 106 -11.52 -12.17 -0.19
CA ARG A 106 -11.96 -11.94 -1.58
C ARG A 106 -11.89 -10.45 -1.93
N PHE A 107 -12.38 -9.58 -1.05
CA PHE A 107 -12.33 -8.14 -1.26
C PHE A 107 -10.90 -7.60 -1.30
N LEU A 108 -10.01 -8.11 -0.45
CA LEU A 108 -8.58 -7.78 -0.54
C LEU A 108 -7.97 -8.19 -1.87
N ASP A 109 -8.30 -9.36 -2.40
CA ASP A 109 -7.82 -9.78 -3.72
C ASP A 109 -8.34 -8.84 -4.81
N HIS A 110 -9.65 -8.58 -4.86
CA HIS A 110 -10.25 -7.70 -5.86
C HIS A 110 -9.73 -6.25 -5.76
N GLY A 111 -9.68 -5.68 -4.56
CA GLY A 111 -9.19 -4.31 -4.35
C GLY A 111 -7.71 -4.15 -4.68
N ASN A 112 -6.88 -5.16 -4.39
CA ASN A 112 -5.49 -5.18 -4.80
C ASN A 112 -5.32 -5.16 -6.32
N TYR A 113 -6.16 -5.91 -7.08
CA TYR A 113 -6.14 -5.83 -8.55
C TYR A 113 -6.51 -4.44 -9.07
N LEU A 114 -7.48 -3.76 -8.45
CA LEU A 114 -7.80 -2.38 -8.82
C LEU A 114 -6.60 -1.44 -8.54
N ALA A 115 -5.95 -1.57 -7.39
CA ALA A 115 -4.75 -0.81 -7.05
C ALA A 115 -3.58 -1.10 -8.02
N TYR A 116 -3.40 -2.36 -8.44
CA TYR A 116 -2.40 -2.71 -9.47
C TYR A 116 -2.72 -2.08 -10.82
N GLY A 117 -4.00 -1.99 -11.19
CA GLY A 117 -4.43 -1.27 -12.38
C GLY A 117 -4.03 0.21 -12.34
N LEU A 118 -4.24 0.89 -11.21
CA LEU A 118 -3.79 2.27 -11.01
C LEU A 118 -2.27 2.39 -11.04
N GLY A 119 -1.54 1.49 -10.38
CA GLY A 119 -0.07 1.45 -10.42
C GLY A 119 0.47 1.25 -11.83
N ALA A 120 -0.16 0.38 -12.63
CA ALA A 120 0.18 0.19 -14.04
C ALA A 120 -0.09 1.46 -14.86
N THR A 121 -1.21 2.15 -14.62
CA THR A 121 -1.55 3.41 -15.27
C THR A 121 -0.53 4.50 -14.91
N ALA A 122 -0.18 4.66 -13.63
CA ALA A 122 0.80 5.63 -13.18
C ALA A 122 2.18 5.40 -13.84
N THR A 123 2.66 4.15 -13.85
CA THR A 123 3.94 3.81 -14.47
C THR A 123 3.92 4.01 -15.99
N TRP A 124 2.80 3.69 -16.64
CA TRP A 124 2.62 3.90 -18.08
C TRP A 124 2.61 5.39 -18.44
N VAL A 125 1.86 6.21 -17.73
CA VAL A 125 1.80 7.68 -17.94
C VAL A 125 3.19 8.32 -17.79
N LEU A 126 4.00 7.81 -16.86
CA LEU A 126 5.37 8.29 -16.63
C LEU A 126 6.40 7.69 -17.62
N GLY A 127 6.00 6.80 -18.50
CA GLY A 127 6.90 6.13 -19.44
C GLY A 127 7.91 5.20 -18.75
N LEU A 128 7.59 4.67 -17.57
CA LEU A 128 8.50 3.83 -16.79
C LEU A 128 8.33 2.35 -17.14
N PRO A 129 9.42 1.63 -17.45
CA PRO A 129 9.35 0.18 -17.65
C PRO A 129 8.94 -0.53 -16.35
N HIS A 130 7.90 -1.38 -16.42
CA HIS A 130 7.39 -2.11 -15.26
C HIS A 130 8.41 -3.03 -14.59
N GLY A 131 9.47 -3.43 -15.30
CA GLY A 131 10.55 -4.26 -14.77
C GLY A 131 11.52 -3.53 -13.84
N LEU A 132 11.53 -2.18 -13.83
CA LEU A 132 12.46 -1.38 -13.02
C LEU A 132 11.95 -1.15 -11.58
N ALA A 133 11.60 -2.23 -10.91
CA ALA A 133 11.15 -2.25 -9.52
C ALA A 133 12.25 -1.84 -8.55
N ILE A 134 11.85 -1.21 -7.45
CA ILE A 134 12.77 -0.83 -6.36
C ILE A 134 12.81 -1.89 -5.25
N LEU A 135 11.71 -2.59 -5.00
CA LEU A 135 11.58 -3.59 -3.94
C LEU A 135 11.15 -4.97 -4.46
N HIS A 136 10.09 -5.06 -5.26
CA HIS A 136 9.48 -6.32 -5.69
C HIS A 136 10.08 -6.96 -6.95
N GLY A 137 11.19 -6.45 -7.47
CA GLY A 137 11.76 -6.87 -8.77
C GLY A 137 12.17 -8.33 -8.86
N LYS A 138 12.65 -8.93 -7.76
CA LYS A 138 13.06 -10.35 -7.73
C LYS A 138 11.88 -11.31 -7.54
N THR A 139 10.76 -10.83 -7.05
CA THR A 139 9.64 -11.68 -6.64
C THR A 139 8.47 -11.69 -7.62
N ARG A 140 8.36 -10.63 -8.45
CA ARG A 140 7.21 -10.45 -9.35
C ARG A 140 7.63 -9.85 -10.70
N ARG A 141 7.09 -10.40 -11.80
CA ARG A 141 7.20 -9.77 -13.12
C ARG A 141 6.45 -8.43 -13.08
N GLY A 142 7.07 -7.37 -13.61
CA GLY A 142 6.46 -6.03 -13.54
C GLY A 142 6.46 -5.45 -12.13
N GLY A 143 7.47 -5.74 -11.31
CA GLY A 143 7.55 -5.41 -9.89
C GLY A 143 7.29 -3.93 -9.56
N LEU A 144 7.63 -2.98 -10.46
CA LEU A 144 7.38 -1.56 -10.25
C LEU A 144 5.89 -1.24 -10.09
N VAL A 145 5.01 -1.95 -10.80
CA VAL A 145 3.55 -1.78 -10.65
C VAL A 145 3.12 -2.09 -9.23
N PHE A 146 3.69 -3.14 -8.63
CA PHE A 146 3.39 -3.52 -7.25
C PHE A 146 3.98 -2.52 -6.26
N ASP A 147 5.23 -2.07 -6.47
CA ASP A 147 5.85 -1.03 -5.62
C ASP A 147 4.99 0.24 -5.59
N VAL A 148 4.49 0.70 -6.74
CA VAL A 148 3.64 1.89 -6.85
C VAL A 148 2.25 1.66 -6.22
N ALA A 149 1.65 0.49 -6.43
CA ALA A 149 0.35 0.17 -5.85
C ALA A 149 0.38 0.10 -4.32
N ASP A 150 1.50 -0.32 -3.75
CA ASP A 150 1.68 -0.40 -2.29
C ASP A 150 1.61 0.96 -1.60
N LEU A 151 1.82 2.06 -2.33
CA LEU A 151 1.66 3.42 -1.81
C LEU A 151 0.23 3.70 -1.30
N ILE A 152 -0.78 3.03 -1.87
CA ILE A 152 -2.19 3.27 -1.53
C ILE A 152 -2.93 2.04 -1.00
N LYS A 153 -2.44 0.84 -1.28
CA LYS A 153 -3.16 -0.41 -1.04
C LYS A 153 -3.59 -0.57 0.42
N ASP A 154 -2.67 -0.39 1.35
CA ASP A 154 -2.99 -0.53 2.78
C ASP A 154 -3.74 0.67 3.35
N ALA A 155 -3.56 1.84 2.76
CA ALA A 155 -4.29 3.03 3.19
C ALA A 155 -5.77 2.98 2.78
N VAL A 156 -6.06 2.57 1.54
CA VAL A 156 -7.40 2.72 0.94
C VAL A 156 -8.12 1.38 0.78
N VAL A 157 -7.46 0.38 0.19
CA VAL A 157 -8.11 -0.93 -0.09
C VAL A 157 -8.35 -1.71 1.19
N LEU A 158 -7.36 -1.77 2.08
CA LEU A 158 -7.43 -2.60 3.28
C LEU A 158 -8.61 -2.23 4.19
N PRO A 159 -8.81 -0.96 4.61
CA PRO A 159 -9.97 -0.61 5.43
C PRO A 159 -11.29 -0.84 4.70
N GLN A 160 -11.37 -0.51 3.40
CA GLN A 160 -12.60 -0.72 2.62
C GLN A 160 -12.97 -2.21 2.53
N ALA A 161 -12.00 -3.11 2.39
CA ALA A 161 -12.25 -4.54 2.34
C ALA A 161 -12.91 -5.06 3.64
N PHE A 162 -12.43 -4.60 4.78
CA PHE A 162 -13.01 -4.99 6.07
C PHE A 162 -14.37 -4.33 6.35
N VAL A 163 -14.53 -3.05 5.99
CA VAL A 163 -15.83 -2.36 6.08
C VAL A 163 -16.88 -3.08 5.25
N SER A 164 -16.58 -3.38 3.99
CA SER A 164 -17.51 -4.07 3.10
C SER A 164 -17.80 -5.50 3.56
N ALA A 165 -16.79 -6.22 4.07
CA ALA A 165 -16.99 -7.56 4.61
C ALA A 165 -17.87 -7.56 5.85
N ALA A 166 -17.67 -6.63 6.78
CA ALA A 166 -18.49 -6.49 7.98
C ALA A 166 -19.94 -6.10 7.66
N ARG A 167 -20.16 -5.36 6.59
CA ARG A 167 -21.51 -4.99 6.11
C ARG A 167 -22.21 -6.08 5.32
N GLY A 168 -21.50 -7.10 4.85
CA GLY A 168 -22.03 -8.13 3.95
C GLY A 168 -22.27 -7.62 2.52
N ASP A 169 -21.49 -6.64 2.08
CA ASP A 169 -21.56 -6.11 0.71
C ASP A 169 -21.27 -7.21 -0.31
N ASP A 170 -21.82 -7.06 -1.52
CA ASP A 170 -21.41 -7.86 -2.67
C ASP A 170 -20.14 -7.31 -3.35
N GLU A 171 -19.60 -8.05 -4.30
CA GLU A 171 -18.36 -7.67 -5.00
C GLU A 171 -18.52 -6.42 -5.86
N GLN A 172 -19.72 -6.16 -6.39
CA GLN A 172 -19.99 -4.97 -7.19
C GLN A 172 -20.00 -3.73 -6.31
N THR A 173 -20.69 -3.78 -5.18
CA THR A 173 -20.76 -2.72 -4.18
C THR A 173 -19.36 -2.40 -3.66
N PHE A 174 -18.58 -3.42 -3.29
CA PHE A 174 -17.19 -3.24 -2.86
C PHE A 174 -16.32 -2.55 -3.93
N ARG A 175 -16.40 -3.01 -5.19
CA ARG A 175 -15.61 -2.40 -6.29
C ARG A 175 -15.99 -0.94 -6.51
N HIS A 176 -17.26 -0.60 -6.51
CA HIS A 176 -17.73 0.78 -6.63
C HIS A 176 -17.17 1.65 -5.48
N ALA A 177 -17.25 1.17 -4.24
CA ALA A 177 -16.69 1.86 -3.09
C ALA A 177 -15.16 2.07 -3.21
N CYS A 178 -14.41 1.07 -3.69
CA CYS A 178 -12.98 1.22 -3.94
C CYS A 178 -12.69 2.29 -4.99
N ILE A 179 -13.37 2.26 -6.13
CA ILE A 179 -13.17 3.23 -7.23
C ILE A 179 -13.50 4.65 -6.75
N GLU A 180 -14.60 4.82 -6.02
CA GLU A 180 -14.98 6.09 -5.43
C GLU A 180 -13.94 6.60 -4.42
N ASN A 181 -13.41 5.71 -3.57
CA ASN A 181 -12.34 6.04 -2.63
C ASN A 181 -11.05 6.44 -3.35
N PHE A 182 -10.67 5.74 -4.43
CA PHE A 182 -9.51 6.13 -5.24
C PHE A 182 -9.67 7.52 -5.86
N SER A 183 -10.85 7.82 -6.40
CA SER A 183 -11.16 9.15 -6.95
C SER A 183 -11.09 10.24 -5.89
N ARG A 184 -11.76 10.06 -4.76
CA ARG A 184 -11.80 11.05 -3.68
C ARG A 184 -10.45 11.30 -3.02
N THR A 185 -9.61 10.30 -2.97
CA THR A 185 -8.27 10.40 -2.39
C THR A 185 -7.20 10.76 -3.41
N GLU A 186 -7.60 11.05 -4.65
CA GLU A 186 -6.70 11.39 -5.76
C GLU A 186 -5.55 10.36 -5.87
N ALA A 187 -5.92 9.06 -5.77
CA ALA A 187 -4.94 7.98 -5.62
C ALA A 187 -3.96 7.91 -6.80
N LEU A 188 -4.44 8.11 -8.03
CA LEU A 188 -3.59 8.08 -9.23
C LEU A 188 -2.59 9.24 -9.25
N ASP A 189 -3.06 10.46 -8.98
CA ASP A 189 -2.21 11.66 -8.95
C ASP A 189 -1.17 11.54 -7.84
N PHE A 190 -1.58 11.06 -6.67
CA PHE A 190 -0.67 10.79 -5.56
C PHE A 190 0.44 9.79 -5.93
N MET A 191 0.11 8.69 -6.63
CA MET A 191 1.10 7.74 -7.12
C MET A 191 2.07 8.39 -8.11
N ILE A 192 1.54 9.12 -9.10
CA ILE A 192 2.33 9.81 -10.13
C ILE A 192 3.28 10.81 -9.49
N ASP A 193 2.79 11.65 -8.58
CA ASP A 193 3.59 12.70 -7.94
C ASP A 193 4.64 12.10 -6.99
N THR A 194 4.32 11.03 -6.27
CA THR A 194 5.30 10.31 -5.44
C THR A 194 6.44 9.75 -6.30
N VAL A 195 6.12 9.07 -7.39
CA VAL A 195 7.14 8.49 -8.30
C VAL A 195 8.01 9.60 -8.92
N LYS A 196 7.40 10.72 -9.34
CA LYS A 196 8.12 11.89 -9.86
C LYS A 196 9.06 12.49 -8.82
N ALA A 197 8.58 12.70 -7.59
CA ALA A 197 9.36 13.28 -6.51
C ALA A 197 10.60 12.43 -6.20
N VAL A 198 10.44 11.12 -6.05
CA VAL A 198 11.55 10.18 -5.83
C VAL A 198 12.52 10.15 -7.01
N ALA A 199 12.00 10.14 -8.25
CA ALA A 199 12.83 10.15 -9.44
C ALA A 199 13.68 11.42 -9.58
N LEU A 200 13.12 12.58 -9.22
CA LEU A 200 13.82 13.87 -9.27
C LEU A 200 14.86 14.00 -8.15
N ASP A 201 14.54 13.55 -6.95
CA ASP A 201 15.45 13.62 -5.81
C ASP A 201 16.68 12.72 -6.01
N LEU A 202 16.44 11.44 -6.25
CA LEU A 202 17.53 10.45 -6.42
C LEU A 202 18.23 10.55 -7.77
N GLY A 203 17.53 11.02 -8.81
CA GLY A 203 18.14 11.24 -10.12
C GLY A 203 19.19 12.34 -10.15
N ARG A 204 19.13 13.31 -9.20
CA ARG A 204 20.16 14.35 -9.01
C ARG A 204 21.40 13.82 -8.27
N GLN A 205 21.24 12.78 -7.48
CA GLN A 205 22.32 12.15 -6.70
C GLN A 205 23.06 11.09 -7.50
N ALA A 206 22.45 10.63 -8.60
CA ALA A 206 23.07 9.64 -9.47
C ALA A 206 24.18 10.27 -10.33
N PRO A 207 25.35 9.58 -10.50
CA PRO A 207 26.46 10.06 -11.30
C PRO A 207 26.12 10.21 -12.79
#